data_c1de4ee776baa12a772901f72a60f892
#
_entry.id   c1de4ee776baa12a772901f72a60f892
#
_cell.length_a   1.000
_cell.length_b   1.000
_cell.length_c   1.000
_cell.angle_alpha   90.00
_cell.angle_beta   90.00
_cell.angle_gamma   90.00
#
_symmetry.space_group_name_H-M   'P 1'
#
loop_
_entity.id
_entity.type
_entity.pdbx_description
1 polymer ?
#
loop_
_entity_poly.entity_id
_entity_poly.type
_entity_poly.pdbx_seq_one_letter_code
_entity_poly.pdbx_strand_id
1 'polypeptide(L)'
;MRKYINKLFAVVLATATITSCTVEEGTVPGNDKEPNVVVYSYTAKKPYNEDNDVALRLAFNNKVESAYYLAEKASEKESKVATMGEEGYMDYVVSNGTKINEVASNTDLTLTEMYGKYAITVVVVNGNKKTSAVTEFTGLEWADVVNGTYYFAVK
;
A
#
# COMPACT_ATOMS: atom_id res chain seq x y z
N MET A 1 -15.66 28.89 -45.42
CA MET A 1 -15.12 27.54 -45.24
C MET A 1 -14.44 27.46 -43.89
N ARG A 2 -15.05 26.83 -42.97
CA ARG A 2 -14.58 26.80 -41.59
C ARG A 2 -13.90 25.47 -41.35
N LYS A 3 -12.60 25.53 -41.16
CA LYS A 3 -11.81 24.40 -40.70
C LYS A 3 -12.02 24.30 -39.23
N TYR A 4 -12.89 23.44 -38.80
CA TYR A 4 -12.95 23.03 -37.40
C TYR A 4 -11.79 22.06 -37.16
N ILE A 5 -10.77 22.61 -36.58
CA ILE A 5 -9.75 21.79 -35.98
C ILE A 5 -10.38 21.23 -34.72
N ASN A 6 -10.90 20.04 -34.83
CA ASN A 6 -11.18 19.24 -33.66
C ASN A 6 -9.86 18.95 -32.97
N LYS A 7 -9.54 19.81 -32.05
CA LYS A 7 -8.57 19.45 -31.04
C LYS A 7 -9.20 18.33 -30.24
N LEU A 8 -8.94 17.15 -30.73
CA LEU A 8 -9.10 15.96 -29.93
C LEU A 8 -8.15 16.15 -28.74
N PHE A 9 -8.69 16.64 -27.64
CA PHE A 9 -8.05 16.48 -26.36
C PHE A 9 -8.03 14.99 -26.12
N ALA A 10 -6.95 14.36 -26.52
CA ALA A 10 -6.56 13.11 -25.92
C ALA A 10 -6.30 13.45 -24.45
N VAL A 11 -7.34 13.34 -23.66
CA VAL A 11 -7.18 13.10 -22.25
C VAL A 11 -6.45 11.78 -22.19
N VAL A 12 -5.14 11.85 -22.19
CA VAL A 12 -4.32 10.78 -21.71
C VAL A 12 -4.69 10.71 -20.24
N LEU A 13 -5.72 9.92 -19.97
CA LEU A 13 -5.90 9.34 -18.67
C LEU A 13 -4.65 8.51 -18.48
N ALA A 14 -3.64 9.11 -17.89
CA ALA A 14 -2.61 8.36 -17.23
C ALA A 14 -3.34 7.65 -16.09
N THR A 15 -4.01 6.58 -16.43
CA THR A 15 -4.21 5.51 -15.51
C THR A 15 -2.80 5.16 -15.12
N ALA A 16 -2.34 5.72 -14.00
CA ALA A 16 -1.34 5.08 -13.24
C ALA A 16 -1.94 3.72 -12.94
N THR A 17 -1.77 2.81 -13.86
CA THR A 17 -1.83 1.42 -13.56
C THR A 17 -0.79 1.29 -12.48
N ILE A 18 -1.25 1.29 -11.25
CA ILE A 18 -0.53 0.65 -10.20
C ILE A 18 -0.48 -0.78 -10.70
N THR A 19 0.50 -1.05 -11.51
CA THR A 19 0.93 -2.39 -11.71
C THR A 19 1.19 -2.85 -10.30
N SER A 20 0.33 -3.71 -9.79
CA SER A 20 0.74 -4.59 -8.74
C SER A 20 1.98 -5.26 -9.34
N CYS A 21 3.13 -4.71 -8.99
CA CYS A 21 4.36 -5.32 -9.35
C CYS A 21 4.32 -6.66 -8.66
N THR A 22 4.05 -7.71 -9.41
CA THR A 22 4.60 -9.01 -9.12
C THR A 22 6.09 -8.81 -9.23
N VAL A 23 6.67 -8.29 -8.16
CA VAL A 23 8.09 -8.08 -8.09
C VAL A 23 8.66 -9.49 -7.99
N GLU A 24 9.38 -9.88 -9.01
CA GLU A 24 10.13 -11.13 -8.99
C GLU A 24 10.98 -11.17 -7.73
N GLU A 25 10.96 -12.29 -7.03
CA GLU A 25 11.79 -12.52 -5.87
C GLU A 25 13.24 -12.14 -6.21
N GLY A 26 13.77 -11.11 -5.55
CA GLY A 26 15.18 -10.74 -5.66
C GLY A 26 15.50 -9.32 -6.06
N THR A 27 14.54 -8.47 -6.38
CA THR A 27 14.80 -7.04 -6.61
C THR A 27 14.94 -6.32 -5.28
N VAL A 28 16.18 -6.16 -4.85
CA VAL A 28 16.50 -5.18 -3.80
C VAL A 28 16.25 -3.80 -4.38
N PRO A 29 15.59 -2.87 -3.66
CA PRO A 29 15.49 -1.49 -4.08
C PRO A 29 16.88 -0.98 -4.46
N GLY A 30 17.02 -0.45 -5.66
CA GLY A 30 18.32 -0.04 -6.17
C GLY A 30 18.99 1.05 -5.34
N ASN A 31 20.20 1.45 -5.73
CA ASN A 31 20.94 2.57 -5.15
C ASN A 31 20.34 3.93 -5.56
N ASP A 32 19.05 4.08 -5.35
CA ASP A 32 18.39 5.34 -5.62
C ASP A 32 18.92 6.44 -4.69
N LYS A 33 18.94 7.66 -5.20
CA LYS A 33 19.34 8.82 -4.41
C LYS A 33 18.30 9.22 -3.35
N GLU A 34 17.11 8.67 -3.48
CA GLU A 34 15.95 8.91 -2.63
C GLU A 34 15.70 7.70 -1.72
N PRO A 35 15.09 7.90 -0.54
CA PRO A 35 14.62 6.78 0.26
C PRO A 35 13.56 6.00 -0.53
N ASN A 36 13.62 4.69 -0.53
CA ASN A 36 12.70 3.84 -1.27
C ASN A 36 12.38 2.57 -0.52
N VAL A 37 11.17 2.05 -0.72
CA VAL A 37 10.69 0.79 -0.17
C VAL A 37 9.93 0.01 -1.22
N VAL A 38 10.16 -1.29 -1.26
CA VAL A 38 9.33 -2.24 -2.01
C VAL A 38 8.51 -3.05 -1.01
N VAL A 39 7.21 -3.12 -1.24
CA VAL A 39 6.28 -3.86 -0.40
C VAL A 39 5.87 -5.14 -1.11
N TYR A 40 6.20 -6.27 -0.51
CA TYR A 40 5.74 -7.58 -0.95
C TYR A 40 4.60 -8.01 -0.06
N SER A 41 3.51 -8.48 -0.67
CA SER A 41 2.33 -8.99 0.03
C SER A 41 2.24 -10.51 -0.14
N TYR A 42 2.03 -11.21 0.95
CA TYR A 42 1.90 -12.66 0.97
C TYR A 42 0.64 -13.07 1.72
N THR A 43 0.12 -14.22 1.36
CA THR A 43 -0.93 -14.87 2.15
C THR A 43 -0.38 -15.21 3.54
N ALA A 44 -1.09 -14.77 4.58
CA ALA A 44 -0.74 -15.09 5.95
C ALA A 44 -0.82 -16.61 6.18
N LYS A 45 0.12 -17.15 6.94
CA LYS A 45 0.17 -18.58 7.27
C LYS A 45 -0.19 -18.79 8.73
N LYS A 46 -0.64 -19.98 9.07
CA LYS A 46 -0.92 -20.34 10.47
C LYS A 46 0.20 -19.86 11.41
N PRO A 47 -0.15 -19.26 12.58
CA PRO A 47 -1.47 -19.25 13.22
C PRO A 47 -2.46 -18.18 12.72
N TYR A 48 -2.09 -17.38 11.73
CA TYR A 48 -2.91 -16.30 11.18
C TYR A 48 -4.00 -16.82 10.26
N ASN A 49 -5.03 -16.01 10.04
CA ASN A 49 -6.14 -16.31 9.15
C ASN A 49 -5.84 -15.77 7.73
N GLU A 50 -5.72 -16.66 6.75
CA GLU A 50 -5.42 -16.30 5.37
C GLU A 50 -6.47 -15.38 4.70
N ASP A 51 -7.69 -15.35 5.24
CA ASP A 51 -8.80 -14.59 4.68
C ASP A 51 -8.85 -13.13 5.14
N ASN A 52 -8.32 -12.83 6.33
CA ASN A 52 -8.39 -11.50 6.96
C ASN A 52 -7.05 -10.97 7.46
N ASP A 53 -6.00 -11.76 7.33
CA ASP A 53 -4.67 -11.36 7.73
C ASP A 53 -3.75 -11.32 6.51
N VAL A 54 -2.83 -10.37 6.49
CA VAL A 54 -1.84 -10.24 5.42
C VAL A 54 -0.43 -10.17 5.99
N ALA A 55 0.46 -10.94 5.41
CA ALA A 55 1.89 -10.86 5.69
C ALA A 55 2.56 -9.95 4.66
N LEU A 56 3.33 -8.98 5.13
CA LEU A 56 4.08 -8.05 4.30
C LEU A 56 5.56 -8.20 4.58
N ARG A 57 6.36 -8.12 3.52
CA ARG A 57 7.79 -7.89 3.61
C ARG A 57 8.12 -6.55 2.99
N LEU A 58 8.79 -5.71 3.75
CA LEU A 58 9.23 -4.39 3.35
C LEU A 58 10.73 -4.45 3.08
N ALA A 59 11.13 -4.17 1.84
CA ALA A 59 12.52 -4.10 1.46
C ALA A 59 12.93 -2.63 1.29
N PHE A 60 13.78 -2.15 2.18
CA PHE A 60 14.25 -0.76 2.21
C PHE A 60 15.60 -0.62 1.50
N ASN A 61 15.80 0.50 0.80
CA ASN A 61 17.13 0.85 0.35
C ASN A 61 17.95 1.48 1.50
N ASN A 62 19.24 1.67 1.28
CA ASN A 62 20.18 2.19 2.27
C ASN A 62 20.02 3.69 2.56
N LYS A 63 19.02 4.35 1.96
CA LYS A 63 18.72 5.78 2.17
C LYS A 63 17.59 6.00 3.18
N VAL A 64 16.91 4.94 3.61
CA VAL A 64 15.81 5.08 4.57
C VAL A 64 16.35 5.30 5.98
N GLU A 65 15.97 6.42 6.59
CA GLU A 65 16.27 6.75 7.99
C GLU A 65 15.13 6.36 8.92
N SER A 66 13.90 6.50 8.45
CA SER A 66 12.72 6.09 9.19
C SER A 66 11.60 5.66 8.25
N ALA A 67 10.72 4.80 8.74
CA ALA A 67 9.58 4.31 8.00
C ALA A 67 8.34 4.26 8.89
N TYR A 68 7.19 4.48 8.27
CA TYR A 68 5.88 4.47 8.89
C TYR A 68 4.91 3.72 8.00
N TYR A 69 3.95 3.03 8.58
CA TYR A 69 2.86 2.45 7.81
C TYR A 69 1.51 2.82 8.40
N LEU A 70 0.52 2.90 7.53
CA LEU A 70 -0.89 3.06 7.88
C LEU A 70 -1.72 2.09 7.06
N ALA A 71 -2.50 1.27 7.75
CA ALA A 71 -3.50 0.40 7.15
C ALA A 71 -4.88 0.99 7.43
N GLU A 72 -5.62 1.33 6.40
CA GLU A 72 -6.94 1.93 6.51
C GLU A 72 -7.85 1.46 5.38
N LYS A 73 -9.15 1.71 5.47
CA LYS A 73 -10.06 1.40 4.37
C LYS A 73 -9.63 2.13 3.10
N ALA A 74 -9.68 1.45 1.96
CA ALA A 74 -9.25 2.03 0.68
C ALA A 74 -10.00 3.33 0.37
N SER A 75 -11.31 3.39 0.66
CA SER A 75 -12.13 4.59 0.49
C SER A 75 -11.72 5.76 1.39
N GLU A 76 -11.23 5.48 2.60
CA GLU A 76 -10.74 6.53 3.51
C GLU A 76 -9.42 7.12 2.99
N LYS A 77 -8.52 6.27 2.52
CA LYS A 77 -7.29 6.72 1.86
C LYS A 77 -7.61 7.62 0.67
N GLU A 78 -8.48 7.17 -0.24
CA GLU A 78 -8.88 7.95 -1.42
C GLU A 78 -9.43 9.32 -1.04
N SER A 79 -10.29 9.39 -0.03
CA SER A 79 -10.87 10.64 0.46
C SER A 79 -9.82 11.58 1.06
N LYS A 80 -8.86 11.04 1.80
CA LYS A 80 -7.76 11.81 2.40
C LYS A 80 -6.84 12.37 1.32
N VAL A 81 -6.44 11.53 0.34
CA VAL A 81 -5.60 11.96 -0.79
C VAL A 81 -6.33 13.03 -1.61
N ALA A 82 -7.62 12.88 -1.87
CA ALA A 82 -8.42 13.88 -2.58
C ALA A 82 -8.46 15.23 -1.85
N THR A 83 -8.42 15.22 -0.51
CA THR A 83 -8.52 16.43 0.32
C THR A 83 -7.18 17.12 0.51
N MET A 84 -6.10 16.37 0.77
CA MET A 84 -4.81 16.92 1.17
C MET A 84 -3.68 16.74 0.15
N GLY A 85 -3.95 16.03 -0.93
CA GLY A 85 -2.95 15.65 -1.94
C GLY A 85 -2.02 14.53 -1.48
N GLU A 86 -1.21 14.02 -2.38
CA GLU A 86 -0.28 12.91 -2.08
C GLU A 86 0.77 13.30 -1.02
N GLU A 87 1.35 14.50 -1.12
CA GLU A 87 2.34 14.97 -0.17
C GLU A 87 1.76 15.15 1.23
N GLY A 88 0.59 15.79 1.32
CA GLY A 88 -0.13 15.95 2.59
C GLY A 88 -0.55 14.62 3.19
N TYR A 89 -0.92 13.66 2.35
CA TYR A 89 -1.22 12.32 2.81
C TYR A 89 0.01 11.57 3.33
N MET A 90 1.18 11.72 2.71
CA MET A 90 2.42 11.17 3.27
C MET A 90 2.74 11.78 4.65
N ASP A 91 2.55 13.09 4.84
CA ASP A 91 2.70 13.74 6.14
C ASP A 91 1.70 13.22 7.17
N TYR A 92 0.48 12.97 6.73
CA TYR A 92 -0.54 12.34 7.57
C TYR A 92 -0.12 10.95 8.04
N VAL A 93 0.40 10.10 7.13
CA VAL A 93 0.90 8.75 7.47
C VAL A 93 2.07 8.82 8.44
N VAL A 94 3.00 9.75 8.24
CA VAL A 94 4.14 9.95 9.18
C VAL A 94 3.65 10.35 10.58
N SER A 95 2.60 11.17 10.66
CA SER A 95 2.08 11.69 11.92
C SER A 95 1.14 10.75 12.65
N ASN A 96 0.38 9.92 11.92
CA ASN A 96 -0.71 9.10 12.46
C ASN A 96 -0.48 7.60 12.29
N GLY A 97 0.44 7.20 11.43
CA GLY A 97 0.78 5.80 11.21
C GLY A 97 1.66 5.21 12.29
N THR A 98 1.89 3.93 12.18
CA THR A 98 2.78 3.20 13.08
C THR A 98 4.22 3.28 12.58
N LYS A 99 5.12 3.73 13.44
CA LYS A 99 6.55 3.76 13.13
C LYS A 99 7.11 2.34 13.11
N ILE A 100 7.92 2.06 12.11
CA ILE A 100 8.68 0.82 12.01
C ILE A 100 9.97 1.00 12.79
N ASN A 101 10.17 0.21 13.84
CA ASN A 101 11.28 0.39 14.77
C ASN A 101 12.65 0.03 14.16
N GLU A 102 12.65 -0.93 13.23
CA GLU A 102 13.87 -1.39 12.58
C GLU A 102 13.71 -1.24 11.07
N VAL A 103 14.45 -0.31 10.48
CA VAL A 103 14.55 -0.12 9.04
C VAL A 103 15.77 -0.87 8.52
N ALA A 104 15.79 -2.18 8.76
CA ALA A 104 16.78 -3.08 8.17
C ALA A 104 16.50 -3.27 6.66
N SER A 105 17.38 -3.97 5.97
CA SER A 105 17.20 -4.27 4.54
C SER A 105 15.87 -4.95 4.24
N ASN A 106 15.37 -5.77 5.16
CA ASN A 106 14.04 -6.39 5.08
C ASN A 106 13.38 -6.37 6.46
N THR A 107 12.11 -6.00 6.49
CA THR A 107 11.28 -6.03 7.70
C THR A 107 9.97 -6.72 7.39
N ASP A 108 9.61 -7.70 8.19
CA ASP A 108 8.36 -8.45 8.04
C ASP A 108 7.30 -7.89 9.00
N LEU A 109 6.10 -7.69 8.49
CA LEU A 109 4.92 -7.27 9.24
C LEU A 109 3.77 -8.24 8.98
N THR A 110 2.95 -8.48 9.99
CA THR A 110 1.67 -9.17 9.80
C THR A 110 0.57 -8.25 10.32
N LEU A 111 -0.40 -7.96 9.45
CA LEU A 111 -1.58 -7.18 9.79
C LEU A 111 -2.77 -8.14 9.87
N THR A 112 -3.57 -7.98 10.92
CA THR A 112 -4.66 -8.90 11.26
C THR A 112 -6.00 -8.19 11.29
N GLU A 113 -7.08 -8.97 11.22
CA GLU A 113 -8.46 -8.48 11.34
C GLU A 113 -8.85 -7.44 10.28
N MET A 114 -8.35 -7.60 9.06
CA MET A 114 -8.60 -6.69 7.96
C MET A 114 -9.85 -7.12 7.18
N TYR A 115 -11.01 -6.64 7.59
CA TYR A 115 -12.30 -6.95 6.96
C TYR A 115 -12.64 -5.94 5.87
N GLY A 116 -12.90 -6.43 4.64
CA GLY A 116 -13.17 -5.62 3.46
C GLY A 116 -11.90 -5.10 2.79
N LYS A 117 -12.02 -4.06 1.96
CA LYS A 117 -10.90 -3.54 1.17
C LYS A 117 -10.07 -2.52 1.96
N TYR A 118 -8.79 -2.81 2.12
CA TYR A 118 -7.80 -1.96 2.78
C TYR A 118 -6.72 -1.50 1.80
N ALA A 119 -6.24 -0.29 2.04
CA ALA A 119 -4.99 0.22 1.50
C ALA A 119 -3.96 0.28 2.62
N ILE A 120 -2.80 -0.28 2.39
CA ILE A 120 -1.67 -0.25 3.31
C ILE A 120 -0.60 0.62 2.68
N THR A 121 -0.40 1.79 3.26
CA THR A 121 0.57 2.77 2.78
C THR A 121 1.81 2.72 3.66
N VAL A 122 2.97 2.58 3.05
CA VAL A 122 4.27 2.68 3.72
C VAL A 122 4.94 3.95 3.25
N VAL A 123 5.32 4.82 4.17
CA VAL A 123 6.07 6.05 3.88
C VAL A 123 7.46 5.92 4.47
N VAL A 124 8.46 6.16 3.65
CA VAL A 124 9.88 6.17 4.06
C VAL A 124 10.44 7.57 3.95
N VAL A 125 11.31 7.91 4.89
CA VAL A 125 11.80 9.27 5.10
C VAL A 125 13.31 9.27 5.21
N ASN A 126 13.92 10.31 4.62
CA ASN A 126 15.31 10.70 4.82
C ASN A 126 15.40 12.24 4.82
N GLY A 127 15.60 12.84 5.98
CA GLY A 127 15.55 14.29 6.14
C GLY A 127 14.21 14.85 5.64
N ASN A 128 14.26 15.68 4.62
CA ASN A 128 13.06 16.30 4.03
C ASN A 128 12.46 15.49 2.87
N LYS A 129 13.08 14.37 2.48
CA LYS A 129 12.63 13.54 1.38
C LYS A 129 11.73 12.45 1.88
N LYS A 130 10.62 12.27 1.20
CA LYS A 130 9.63 11.22 1.49
C LYS A 130 9.24 10.51 0.20
N THR A 131 9.07 9.22 0.29
CA THR A 131 8.47 8.39 -0.76
C THR A 131 7.48 7.43 -0.13
N SER A 132 6.49 7.03 -0.89
CA SER A 132 5.49 6.08 -0.43
C SER A 132 5.34 4.90 -1.37
N ALA A 133 5.01 3.75 -0.80
CA ALA A 133 4.53 2.59 -1.53
C ALA A 133 3.17 2.18 -0.94
N VAL A 134 2.26 1.75 -1.82
CA VAL A 134 0.92 1.33 -1.43
C VAL A 134 0.68 -0.08 -1.92
N THR A 135 0.14 -0.92 -1.06
CA THR A 135 -0.42 -2.22 -1.43
C THR A 135 -1.86 -2.31 -0.98
N GLU A 136 -2.68 -3.05 -1.70
CA GLU A 136 -4.07 -3.29 -1.34
C GLU A 136 -4.25 -4.72 -0.85
N PHE A 137 -5.14 -4.89 0.11
CA PHE A 137 -5.59 -6.18 0.60
C PHE A 137 -7.11 -6.18 0.69
N THR A 138 -7.73 -7.27 0.27
CA THR A 138 -9.17 -7.47 0.41
C THR A 138 -9.42 -8.69 1.26
N GLY A 139 -9.82 -8.44 2.49
CA GLY A 139 -10.31 -9.47 3.39
C GLY A 139 -11.81 -9.69 3.22
N LEU A 140 -12.32 -10.66 3.94
CA LEU A 140 -13.75 -10.92 3.97
C LEU A 140 -14.51 -9.76 4.59
N GLU A 141 -15.72 -9.54 4.13
CA GLU A 141 -16.59 -8.55 4.76
C GLU A 141 -17.05 -9.05 6.13
N TRP A 142 -17.09 -8.14 7.10
CA TRP A 142 -17.54 -8.47 8.45
C TRP A 142 -18.97 -9.00 8.48
N ALA A 143 -19.84 -8.50 7.60
CA ALA A 143 -21.22 -8.95 7.47
C ALA A 143 -21.32 -10.45 7.12
N ASP A 144 -20.41 -10.96 6.30
CA ASP A 144 -20.37 -12.37 5.91
C ASP A 144 -19.95 -13.26 7.08
N VAL A 145 -19.06 -12.75 7.92
CA VAL A 145 -18.60 -13.44 9.13
C VAL A 145 -19.72 -13.52 10.18
N VAL A 146 -20.43 -12.41 10.42
CA VAL A 146 -21.47 -12.31 11.44
C VAL A 146 -22.74 -13.06 11.06
N ASN A 147 -23.10 -13.08 9.77
CA ASN A 147 -24.30 -13.79 9.29
C ASN A 147 -24.14 -15.30 9.16
N GLY A 148 -22.98 -15.84 9.52
CA GLY A 148 -22.72 -17.28 9.44
C GLY A 148 -22.75 -17.84 8.01
N THR A 149 -22.67 -16.96 7.01
CA THR A 149 -22.56 -17.36 5.59
C THR A 149 -21.18 -17.93 5.29
N TYR A 150 -20.33 -17.94 6.30
CA TYR A 150 -19.02 -18.53 6.23
C TYR A 150 -19.13 -20.06 6.24
N TYR A 151 -19.20 -20.63 5.07
CA TYR A 151 -18.93 -22.04 4.92
C TYR A 151 -17.41 -22.20 5.04
N PHE A 152 -16.95 -22.64 6.20
CA PHE A 152 -15.63 -23.21 6.28
C PHE A 152 -15.57 -24.32 5.24
N ALA A 153 -14.94 -24.07 4.12
CA ALA A 153 -14.54 -25.13 3.21
C ALA A 153 -13.47 -25.92 3.96
N VAL A 154 -13.91 -26.88 4.74
CA VAL A 154 -13.03 -27.88 5.31
C VAL A 154 -12.49 -28.66 4.13
N LYS A 155 -11.26 -28.36 3.74
CA LYS A 155 -10.49 -29.21 2.85
C LYS A 155 -9.90 -30.37 3.61
#